data_7059aa94f0d86f195646f477f96a81ef
#
_entry.id   7059aa94f0d86f195646f477f96a81ef
#
_cell.length_a   1.000
_cell.length_b   1.000
_cell.length_c   1.000
_cell.angle_alpha   90.00
_cell.angle_beta   90.00
_cell.angle_gamma   90.00
#
_symmetry.space_group_name_H-M   'P 1'
#
loop_
_entity.id
_entity.type
_entity.pdbx_description
1 polymer ?
#
loop_
_entity_poly.entity_id
_entity_poly.type
_entity_poly.pdbx_seq_one_letter_code
_entity_poly.pdbx_strand_id
1 'polypeptide(L)'
;GMDRIRAKSVGLTAYLVDLVDTVLTPLGFALGTPRHADRRGSHVSIRHPDGYRINRALIEEMHVLPDFREPDNIRLGLSPLYTSYVEVWEAVDRIRRTIEEERHLGYSTARQAVT
;
A
#
# COMPACT_ATOMS: atom_id res chain seq x y z
N GLY A 1 21.55 -12.27 9.69
CA GLY A 1 20.77 -13.33 10.33
C GLY A 1 19.30 -12.99 10.39
N MET A 2 18.52 -13.96 10.86
CA MET A 2 17.04 -13.83 10.93
C MET A 2 16.60 -12.66 11.81
N ASP A 3 17.35 -12.37 12.88
CA ASP A 3 16.99 -11.26 13.76
C ASP A 3 17.12 -9.91 13.08
N ARG A 4 18.13 -9.73 12.23
CA ARG A 4 18.29 -8.49 11.46
C ARG A 4 17.22 -8.35 10.40
N ILE A 5 16.85 -9.45 9.74
CA ILE A 5 15.81 -9.47 8.72
C ILE A 5 14.47 -9.10 9.36
N ARG A 6 14.17 -9.68 10.52
CA ARG A 6 12.93 -9.37 11.24
C ARG A 6 12.92 -7.91 11.73
N ALA A 7 14.04 -7.44 12.26
CA ALA A 7 14.13 -6.04 12.73
C ALA A 7 13.89 -5.06 11.57
N LYS A 8 14.47 -5.34 10.40
CA LYS A 8 14.24 -4.50 9.22
C LYS A 8 12.79 -4.57 8.74
N SER A 9 12.19 -5.77 8.74
CA SER A 9 10.79 -5.94 8.35
C SER A 9 9.87 -5.14 9.29
N VAL A 10 10.10 -5.23 10.60
CA VAL A 10 9.34 -4.46 11.58
C VAL A 10 9.53 -2.97 11.37
N GLY A 11 10.77 -2.53 11.13
CA GLY A 11 11.06 -1.12 10.88
C GLY A 11 10.38 -0.59 9.62
N LEU A 12 10.46 -1.32 8.51
CA LEU A 12 9.84 -0.93 7.25
C LEU A 12 8.32 -0.86 7.36
N THR A 13 7.70 -1.86 7.98
CA THR A 13 6.24 -1.87 8.13
C THR A 13 5.77 -0.80 9.10
N ALA A 14 6.51 -0.55 10.18
CA ALA A 14 6.20 0.53 11.11
C ALA A 14 6.27 1.90 10.41
N TYR A 15 7.30 2.11 9.60
CA TYR A 15 7.45 3.34 8.82
C TYR A 15 6.27 3.51 7.83
N LEU A 16 5.91 2.44 7.15
CA LEU A 16 4.78 2.48 6.23
C LEU A 16 3.48 2.82 6.96
N VAL A 17 3.25 2.22 8.13
CA VAL A 17 2.07 2.53 8.94
C VAL A 17 2.04 4.01 9.34
N ASP A 18 3.19 4.56 9.74
CA ASP A 18 3.29 5.99 10.07
C ASP A 18 2.94 6.86 8.85
N LEU A 19 3.42 6.50 7.67
CA LEU A 19 3.10 7.25 6.45
C LEU A 19 1.62 7.10 6.08
N VAL A 20 1.04 5.94 6.29
CA VAL A 20 -0.41 5.76 6.09
C VAL A 20 -1.17 6.73 6.99
N ASP A 21 -0.82 6.78 8.28
CA ASP A 21 -1.50 7.65 9.24
C ASP A 21 -1.35 9.13 8.89
N THR A 22 -0.16 9.57 8.48
CA THR A 22 0.12 10.98 8.24
C THR A 22 -0.24 11.46 6.85
N VAL A 23 -0.09 10.61 5.85
CA VAL A 23 -0.25 11.01 4.43
C VAL A 23 -1.55 10.49 3.83
N LEU A 24 -1.88 9.22 4.07
CA LEU A 24 -2.98 8.57 3.35
C LEU A 24 -4.32 8.64 4.08
N THR A 25 -4.32 8.57 5.41
CA THR A 25 -5.56 8.69 6.17
C THR A 25 -6.32 9.99 5.85
N PRO A 26 -5.65 11.15 5.72
CA PRO A 26 -6.34 12.38 5.31
C PRO A 26 -6.97 12.32 3.92
N LEU A 27 -6.53 11.37 3.08
CA LEU A 27 -7.06 11.18 1.73
C LEU A 27 -8.16 10.13 1.64
N GLY A 28 -8.65 9.65 2.78
CA GLY A 28 -9.75 8.70 2.83
C GLY A 28 -9.35 7.24 2.99
N PHE A 29 -8.07 6.96 3.20
CA PHE A 29 -7.59 5.60 3.46
C PHE A 29 -7.76 5.23 4.93
N ALA A 30 -7.95 3.94 5.17
CA ALA A 30 -7.92 3.35 6.50
C ALA A 30 -6.90 2.22 6.52
N LEU A 31 -6.29 1.99 7.68
CA LEU A 31 -5.36 0.89 7.84
C LEU A 31 -6.15 -0.42 7.99
N GLY A 32 -5.82 -1.40 7.15
CA GLY A 32 -6.45 -2.73 7.21
C GLY A 32 -5.60 -3.78 7.91
N THR A 33 -4.38 -3.45 8.30
CA THR A 33 -3.42 -4.36 8.94
C THR A 33 -3.36 -4.08 10.44
N PRO A 34 -3.13 -5.12 11.28
CA PRO A 34 -2.91 -4.89 12.72
C PRO A 34 -1.73 -3.97 12.95
N ARG A 35 -1.86 -3.06 13.94
CA ARG A 35 -0.81 -2.11 14.27
C ARG A 35 0.37 -2.74 15.01
N HIS A 36 0.12 -3.80 15.76
CA HIS A 36 1.17 -4.46 16.53
C HIS A 36 2.08 -5.27 15.61
N ALA A 37 3.37 -5.05 15.72
CA ALA A 37 4.37 -5.66 14.85
C ALA A 37 4.36 -7.19 14.91
N ASP A 38 4.08 -7.76 16.07
CA ASP A 38 4.03 -9.21 16.27
C ASP A 38 2.80 -9.86 15.65
N ARG A 39 1.82 -9.06 15.23
CA ARG A 39 0.57 -9.55 14.63
C ARG A 39 0.46 -9.26 13.15
N ARG A 40 1.51 -8.70 12.55
CA ARG A 40 1.52 -8.44 11.11
C ARG A 40 2.79 -9.04 10.49
N GLY A 41 2.69 -9.48 9.24
CA GLY A 41 3.84 -9.97 8.48
C GLY A 41 4.54 -8.81 7.77
N SER A 42 5.09 -9.10 6.58
CA SER A 42 5.81 -8.13 5.76
C SER A 42 4.90 -7.36 4.81
N HIS A 43 3.59 -7.36 5.08
CA HIS A 43 2.65 -6.59 4.27
C HIS A 43 1.90 -5.59 5.13
N VAL A 44 1.45 -4.53 4.47
CA VAL A 44 0.52 -3.57 5.06
C VAL A 44 -0.64 -3.43 4.09
N SER A 45 -1.86 -3.63 4.60
CA SER A 45 -3.07 -3.42 3.82
C SER A 45 -3.66 -2.07 4.13
N ILE A 46 -4.07 -1.36 3.09
CA ILE A 46 -4.80 -0.09 3.22
C ILE A 46 -6.15 -0.24 2.54
N ARG A 47 -7.16 0.43 3.07
CA ARG A 47 -8.53 0.33 2.58
C ARG A 47 -9.01 1.68 2.08
N HIS A 48 -9.75 1.66 0.99
CA HIS A 48 -10.35 2.87 0.42
C HIS A 48 -11.60 2.47 -0.38
N PRO A 49 -12.69 3.27 -0.33
CA PRO A 49 -13.88 2.95 -1.13
C PRO A 49 -13.60 2.75 -2.62
N ASP A 50 -12.62 3.49 -3.17
CA ASP A 50 -12.20 3.35 -4.57
C ASP A 50 -10.96 2.46 -4.72
N GLY A 51 -10.73 1.54 -3.79
CA GLY A 51 -9.52 0.71 -3.76
C GLY A 51 -9.20 0.02 -5.08
N TYR A 52 -10.21 -0.53 -5.76
CA TYR A 52 -9.98 -1.21 -7.02
C TYR A 52 -9.43 -0.27 -8.10
N ARG A 53 -10.05 0.90 -8.25
CA ARG A 53 -9.63 1.89 -9.25
C ARG A 53 -8.24 2.46 -8.93
N ILE A 54 -7.99 2.69 -7.64
CA ILE A 54 -6.67 3.14 -7.18
C ILE A 54 -5.62 2.09 -7.51
N ASN A 55 -5.91 0.82 -7.22
CA ASN A 55 -5.00 -0.28 -7.54
C ASN A 55 -4.68 -0.33 -9.03
N ARG A 56 -5.69 -0.16 -9.87
CA ARG A 56 -5.52 -0.12 -11.33
C ARG A 56 -4.60 1.01 -11.75
N ALA A 57 -4.82 2.22 -11.23
CA ALA A 57 -3.99 3.37 -11.56
C ALA A 57 -2.55 3.19 -11.09
N LEU A 58 -2.35 2.60 -9.92
CA LEU A 58 -1.00 2.34 -9.40
C LEU A 58 -0.23 1.40 -10.32
N ILE A 59 -0.87 0.32 -10.78
CA ILE A 59 -0.24 -0.66 -11.67
C ILE A 59 0.04 -0.04 -13.03
N GLU A 60 -0.96 0.61 -13.63
CA GLU A 60 -0.90 1.06 -15.02
C GLU A 60 -0.06 2.32 -15.21
N GLU A 61 -0.06 3.24 -14.23
CA GLU A 61 0.53 4.57 -14.42
C GLU A 61 1.70 4.86 -13.49
N MET A 62 1.70 4.30 -12.30
CA MET A 62 2.65 4.70 -11.26
C MET A 62 3.72 3.66 -10.99
N HIS A 63 3.68 2.53 -11.69
CA HIS A 63 4.66 1.44 -11.58
C HIS A 63 4.80 0.90 -10.14
N VAL A 64 3.71 0.91 -9.39
CA VAL A 64 3.62 0.25 -8.10
C VAL A 64 2.86 -1.05 -8.31
N LEU A 65 3.30 -2.13 -7.73
CA LEU A 65 2.71 -3.46 -7.91
C LEU A 65 2.04 -3.93 -6.62
N PRO A 66 0.90 -3.32 -6.24
CA PRO A 66 0.16 -3.78 -5.08
C PRO A 66 -0.71 -4.96 -5.46
N ASP A 67 -1.31 -5.59 -4.45
CA ASP A 67 -2.22 -6.70 -4.63
C ASP A 67 -3.60 -6.29 -4.10
N PHE A 68 -4.60 -6.30 -4.98
CA PHE A 68 -5.95 -5.91 -4.58
C PHE A 68 -6.70 -7.11 -3.99
N ARG A 69 -7.39 -6.89 -2.87
CA ARG A 69 -8.26 -7.87 -2.23
C ARG A 69 -9.63 -7.26 -2.00
N GLU A 70 -10.66 -7.98 -2.46
CA GLU A 70 -12.03 -7.54 -2.24
C GLU A 70 -12.32 -7.33 -0.75
N PRO A 71 -13.16 -6.39 -0.37
CA PRO A 71 -13.89 -5.47 -1.25
C PRO A 71 -13.13 -4.18 -1.59
N ASP A 72 -12.15 -3.78 -0.79
CA ASP A 72 -11.56 -2.45 -0.87
C ASP A 72 -10.09 -2.39 -0.39
N ASN A 73 -9.42 -3.54 -0.30
CA ASN A 73 -8.07 -3.62 0.26
C ASN A 73 -7.00 -3.57 -0.81
N ILE A 74 -6.02 -2.70 -0.61
CA ILE A 74 -4.79 -2.68 -1.39
C ILE A 74 -3.68 -3.17 -0.46
N ARG A 75 -3.05 -4.27 -0.83
CA ARG A 75 -2.00 -4.88 -0.01
C ARG A 75 -0.63 -4.53 -0.59
N LEU A 76 0.23 -3.96 0.26
CA LEU A 76 1.58 -3.57 -0.09
C LEU A 76 2.56 -4.54 0.56
N GLY A 77 3.29 -5.28 -0.25
CA GLY A 77 4.29 -6.23 0.23
C GLY A 77 5.67 -5.58 0.31
N LEU A 78 6.39 -5.85 1.39
CA LEU A 78 7.72 -5.32 1.63
C LEU A 78 8.71 -6.47 1.83
N SER A 79 9.71 -6.52 0.96
CA SER A 79 10.80 -7.48 1.15
C SER A 79 11.86 -6.87 2.05
N PRO A 80 12.15 -7.45 3.23
CA PRO A 80 13.20 -6.90 4.10
C PRO A 80 14.60 -7.02 3.50
N LEU A 81 14.77 -7.83 2.45
CA LEU A 81 16.06 -8.00 1.77
C LEU A 81 16.30 -6.96 0.69
N TYR A 82 15.23 -6.45 0.07
CA TYR A 82 15.35 -5.61 -1.14
C TYR A 82 14.70 -4.24 -1.01
N THR A 83 13.70 -4.08 -0.15
CA THR A 83 12.98 -2.81 -0.02
C THR A 83 13.77 -1.85 0.87
N SER A 84 13.87 -0.59 0.45
CA SER A 84 14.47 0.47 1.24
C SER A 84 13.40 1.40 1.82
N TYR A 85 13.77 2.20 2.81
CA TYR A 85 12.88 3.23 3.37
C TYR A 85 12.50 4.27 2.32
N VAL A 86 13.43 4.62 1.44
CA VAL A 86 13.15 5.55 0.34
C VAL A 86 12.09 4.97 -0.59
N GLU A 87 12.16 3.69 -0.91
CA GLU A 87 11.17 3.03 -1.76
C GLU A 87 9.79 2.99 -1.10
N VAL A 88 9.72 2.79 0.22
CA VAL A 88 8.46 2.86 0.96
C VAL A 88 7.85 4.26 0.84
N TRP A 89 8.67 5.30 1.06
CA TRP A 89 8.22 6.68 0.92
C TRP A 89 7.73 6.97 -0.50
N GLU A 90 8.48 6.53 -1.50
CA GLU A 90 8.11 6.75 -2.91
C GLU A 90 6.79 6.07 -3.25
N ALA A 91 6.56 4.86 -2.74
CA ALA A 91 5.29 4.15 -2.97
C ALA A 91 4.13 4.93 -2.38
N VAL A 92 4.26 5.42 -1.15
CA VAL A 92 3.22 6.23 -0.50
C VAL A 92 3.00 7.54 -1.27
N ASP A 93 4.07 8.17 -1.71
CA ASP A 93 3.97 9.41 -2.50
C ASP A 93 3.21 9.18 -3.81
N ARG A 94 3.45 8.06 -4.47
CA ARG A 94 2.73 7.70 -5.69
C ARG A 94 1.24 7.45 -5.42
N ILE A 95 0.92 6.80 -4.31
CA ILE A 95 -0.48 6.63 -3.90
C ILE A 95 -1.13 7.99 -3.66
N ARG A 96 -0.46 8.87 -2.93
CA ARG A 96 -0.94 10.23 -2.67
C ARG A 96 -1.22 10.96 -3.99
N ARG A 97 -0.28 10.93 -4.92
CA ARG A 97 -0.44 11.61 -6.21
C ARG A 97 -1.59 11.01 -7.03
N THR A 98 -1.80 9.71 -6.93
CA THR A 98 -2.91 9.06 -7.62
C THR A 98 -4.24 9.67 -7.19
N ILE A 99 -4.39 9.92 -5.89
CA ILE A 99 -5.62 10.53 -5.35
C ILE A 99 -5.69 12.02 -5.69
N GLU A 100 -4.62 12.78 -5.41
CA GLU A 100 -4.63 14.23 -5.58
C GLU A 100 -4.77 14.64 -7.05
N GLU A 101 -4.20 13.86 -7.96
CA GLU A 101 -4.30 14.11 -9.40
C GLU A 101 -5.50 13.39 -10.03
N GLU A 102 -6.31 12.73 -9.21
CA GLU A 102 -7.53 12.05 -9.64
C GLU A 102 -7.31 11.00 -10.74
N ARG A 103 -6.14 10.38 -10.75
CA ARG A 103 -5.77 9.39 -11.79
C ARG A 103 -6.65 8.15 -11.74
N HIS A 104 -7.10 7.75 -10.54
CA HIS A 104 -7.97 6.60 -10.36
C HIS A 104 -9.36 6.79 -11.00
N LEU A 105 -9.79 8.02 -11.18
CA LEU A 105 -11.10 8.31 -11.76
C LEU A 105 -11.18 7.97 -13.25
N GLY A 106 -10.04 7.77 -13.90
CA GLY A 106 -10.00 7.34 -15.30
C GLY A 106 -10.30 5.85 -15.51
N TYR A 107 -10.46 5.08 -14.43
CA TYR A 107 -10.68 3.63 -14.51
C TYR A 107 -12.10 3.26 -14.11
N SER A 108 -12.60 2.17 -14.71
CA SER A 108 -13.93 1.66 -14.42
C SER A 108 -13.98 1.05 -13.02
N THR A 109 -15.15 1.16 -12.37
CA THR A 109 -15.42 0.45 -11.12
C THR A 109 -15.72 -1.03 -11.35
N ALA A 110 -16.01 -1.41 -12.60
CA ALA A 110 -16.28 -2.81 -12.93
C ALA A 110 -15.01 -3.66 -12.81
N ARG A 111 -15.11 -4.81 -12.14
CA ARG A 111 -13.98 -5.73 -11.97
C ARG A 111 -13.66 -6.40 -13.30
N GLN A 112 -12.36 -6.54 -13.57
CA GLN A 112 -11.91 -7.29 -14.73
C GLN A 112 -12.11 -8.79 -14.47
N ALA A 113 -12.43 -9.53 -15.53
CA ALA A 113 -12.49 -10.98 -15.43
C ALA A 113 -11.10 -11.54 -15.08
N VAL A 114 -11.08 -12.47 -14.14
CA VAL A 114 -9.85 -13.18 -13.79
C VAL A 114 -9.69 -14.33 -14.77
N THR A 115 -8.62 -14.34 -15.49
CA THR A 115 -8.31 -15.40 -16.47
C THR A 115 -7.18 -16.29 -15.99
#